data_88ccf3405eb201b9b13f087d538f8d38
#
_entry.id   88ccf3405eb201b9b13f087d538f8d38
#
_cell.length_a   1.000
_cell.length_b   1.000
_cell.length_c   1.000
_cell.angle_alpha   90.00
_cell.angle_beta   90.00
_cell.angle_gamma   90.00
#
_symmetry.space_group_name_H-M   'P 1'
#
loop_
_entity.id
_entity.type
_entity.pdbx_description
1 polymer ?
#
loop_
_entity_poly.entity_id
_entity_poly.type
_entity_poly.pdbx_seq_one_letter_code
_entity_poly.pdbx_strand_id
1 'polypeptide(L)'
;LDSHISRVDFIGKDTIILKDGKQITEFQDGMLPWAYQNPIALVFDEYDVGRPDVMFIIQRVLESDGRLTLLDQSRVLKPNKNFRIFATANTIGLGDTSGLYHGTQQINQGQMDRWNIISTLNYLENSQEEKIIASKVDELNNKEGKEIIQNMVATADLTRSGFINGDISTVMSPRTVLIWAENYLMFKDLEYSFKLSFLNRCDELEKPIIHEYYQRAFGI
;
A
#
# COMPACT_ATOMS: atom_id res chain seq x y z
N LEU A 1 -8.25 -0.30 1.75
CA LEU A 1 -9.44 -1.16 1.63
C LEU A 1 -9.13 -2.54 2.21
N ASP A 2 -10.15 -3.23 2.66
CA ASP A 2 -10.05 -4.63 3.07
C ASP A 2 -11.34 -5.39 2.74
N SER A 3 -11.34 -6.70 2.94
CA SER A 3 -12.48 -7.57 2.64
C SER A 3 -13.69 -7.37 3.58
N HIS A 4 -13.56 -6.57 4.64
CA HIS A 4 -14.62 -6.32 5.62
C HIS A 4 -15.41 -5.05 5.33
N ILE A 5 -14.85 -4.12 4.54
CA ILE A 5 -15.53 -2.88 4.17
C ILE A 5 -16.80 -3.22 3.37
N SER A 6 -17.90 -2.70 3.83
CA SER A 6 -19.22 -2.91 3.27
C SER A 6 -19.76 -1.65 2.57
N ARG A 7 -20.85 -1.82 1.82
CA ARG A 7 -21.55 -0.68 1.21
C ARG A 7 -21.94 0.38 2.24
N VAL A 8 -22.31 -0.04 3.45
CA VAL A 8 -22.76 0.86 4.53
C VAL A 8 -21.62 1.78 5.00
N ASP A 9 -20.38 1.28 5.03
CA ASP A 9 -19.21 2.07 5.41
C ASP A 9 -18.89 3.13 4.36
N PHE A 10 -19.11 2.81 3.09
CA PHE A 10 -18.90 3.75 1.98
C PHE A 10 -20.01 4.78 1.84
N ILE A 11 -21.26 4.32 1.79
CA ILE A 11 -22.41 5.15 1.42
C ILE A 11 -23.02 5.80 2.64
N GLY A 12 -23.11 5.07 3.75
CA GLY A 12 -23.78 5.51 4.96
C GLY A 12 -24.93 4.62 5.36
N LYS A 13 -25.59 4.98 6.45
CA LYS A 13 -26.65 4.22 7.08
C LYS A 13 -27.65 5.09 7.79
N ASP A 14 -28.85 4.57 7.97
CA ASP A 14 -29.82 5.13 8.87
C ASP A 14 -29.36 4.94 10.32
N THR A 15 -29.37 6.02 11.08
CA THR A 15 -28.96 6.04 12.49
C THR A 15 -30.09 6.66 13.32
N ILE A 16 -30.39 6.05 14.45
CA ILE A 16 -31.35 6.61 15.39
C ILE A 16 -30.64 7.64 16.28
N ILE A 17 -31.09 8.89 16.20
CA ILE A 17 -30.57 9.98 17.01
C ILE A 17 -31.65 10.52 17.94
N LEU A 18 -31.24 11.08 19.07
CA LEU A 18 -32.12 11.81 19.99
C LEU A 18 -32.09 13.29 19.62
N LYS A 19 -33.25 13.82 19.17
CA LYS A 19 -33.44 15.23 18.90
C LYS A 19 -34.65 15.73 19.67
N ASP A 20 -34.46 16.73 20.48
CA ASP A 20 -35.52 17.32 21.36
C ASP A 20 -36.25 16.26 22.22
N GLY A 21 -35.52 15.27 22.73
CA GLY A 21 -36.04 14.18 23.54
C GLY A 21 -36.84 13.11 22.78
N LYS A 22 -36.91 13.18 21.46
CA LYS A 22 -37.55 12.19 20.59
C LYS A 22 -36.53 11.42 19.80
N GLN A 23 -36.74 10.11 19.63
CA GLN A 23 -35.95 9.30 18.71
C GLN A 23 -36.42 9.58 17.28
N ILE A 24 -35.48 9.96 16.44
CA ILE A 24 -35.71 10.13 15.01
C ILE A 24 -34.68 9.30 14.24
N THR A 25 -35.07 8.80 13.09
CA THR A 25 -34.15 8.15 12.16
C THR A 25 -33.58 9.22 11.25
N GLU A 26 -32.26 9.34 11.22
CA GLU A 26 -31.55 10.24 10.31
C GLU A 26 -30.46 9.45 9.57
N PHE A 27 -30.34 9.70 8.26
CA PHE A 27 -29.30 9.08 7.47
C PHE A 27 -27.96 9.78 7.73
N GLN A 28 -26.97 9.00 8.12
CA GLN A 28 -25.60 9.45 8.27
C GLN A 28 -24.81 9.11 7.01
N ASP A 29 -24.35 10.15 6.29
CA ASP A 29 -23.51 9.97 5.12
C ASP A 29 -22.23 9.21 5.50
N GLY A 30 -21.86 8.21 4.68
CA GLY A 30 -20.60 7.50 4.79
C GLY A 30 -19.44 8.31 4.21
N MET A 31 -18.26 7.70 4.18
CA MET A 31 -17.04 8.37 3.74
C MET A 31 -17.14 8.91 2.31
N LEU A 32 -17.70 8.15 1.39
CA LEU A 32 -17.72 8.51 -0.02
C LEU A 32 -18.65 9.70 -0.32
N PRO A 33 -19.93 9.74 0.10
CA PRO A 33 -20.78 10.91 -0.08
C PRO A 33 -20.21 12.18 0.53
N TRP A 34 -19.64 12.05 1.75
CA TRP A 34 -18.99 13.17 2.41
C TRP A 34 -17.79 13.68 1.62
N ALA A 35 -16.86 12.79 1.26
CA ALA A 35 -15.67 13.14 0.49
C ALA A 35 -16.01 13.79 -0.85
N TYR A 36 -17.01 13.22 -1.54
CA TYR A 36 -17.42 13.64 -2.87
C TYR A 36 -17.91 15.09 -2.91
N GLN A 37 -18.51 15.57 -1.83
CA GLN A 37 -19.04 16.94 -1.72
C GLN A 37 -18.02 17.95 -1.22
N ASN A 38 -16.82 17.50 -0.78
CA ASN A 38 -15.80 18.36 -0.19
C ASN A 38 -14.58 18.52 -1.08
N PRO A 39 -13.80 19.63 -0.94
CA PRO A 39 -12.60 19.89 -1.72
C PRO A 39 -11.40 19.11 -1.18
N ILE A 40 -11.44 17.79 -1.26
CA ILE A 40 -10.43 16.87 -0.71
C ILE A 40 -9.95 15.87 -1.76
N ALA A 41 -8.84 15.23 -1.46
CA ALA A 41 -8.38 14.02 -2.13
C ALA A 41 -8.80 12.79 -1.33
N LEU A 42 -9.54 11.88 -1.95
CA LEU A 42 -9.87 10.57 -1.40
C LEU A 42 -8.92 9.54 -1.98
N VAL A 43 -8.23 8.79 -1.13
CA VAL A 43 -7.29 7.75 -1.54
C VAL A 43 -7.84 6.40 -1.12
N PHE A 44 -7.98 5.51 -2.07
CA PHE A 44 -8.27 4.09 -1.83
C PHE A 44 -6.95 3.33 -1.80
N ASP A 45 -6.46 3.04 -0.61
CA ASP A 45 -5.30 2.19 -0.43
C ASP A 45 -5.69 0.71 -0.60
N GLU A 46 -4.83 -0.06 -1.30
CA GLU A 46 -5.07 -1.47 -1.63
C GLU A 46 -6.41 -1.70 -2.39
N TYR A 47 -6.60 -0.95 -3.48
CA TYR A 47 -7.82 -0.99 -4.29
C TYR A 47 -8.16 -2.39 -4.81
N ASP A 48 -7.16 -3.20 -5.09
CA ASP A 48 -7.27 -4.56 -5.60
C ASP A 48 -7.62 -5.61 -4.52
N VAL A 49 -7.67 -5.23 -3.23
CA VAL A 49 -8.17 -6.09 -2.13
C VAL A 49 -9.66 -5.88 -1.87
N GLY A 50 -10.22 -4.78 -2.39
CA GLY A 50 -11.61 -4.41 -2.19
C GLY A 50 -12.59 -5.43 -2.77
N ARG A 51 -13.70 -5.67 -2.06
CA ARG A 51 -14.76 -6.56 -2.53
C ARG A 51 -15.39 -6.02 -3.83
N PRO A 52 -15.57 -6.86 -4.87
CA PRO A 52 -16.09 -6.40 -6.16
C PRO A 52 -17.46 -5.72 -6.07
N ASP A 53 -18.35 -6.19 -5.20
CA ASP A 53 -19.69 -5.62 -5.01
C ASP A 53 -19.65 -4.18 -4.44
N VAL A 54 -18.68 -3.90 -3.58
CA VAL A 54 -18.44 -2.56 -3.03
C VAL A 54 -17.76 -1.67 -4.07
N MET A 55 -16.83 -2.21 -4.83
CA MET A 55 -16.07 -1.47 -5.83
C MET A 55 -16.95 -0.96 -7.00
N PHE A 56 -18.08 -1.58 -7.29
CA PHE A 56 -19.06 -1.06 -8.26
C PHE A 56 -19.64 0.30 -7.88
N ILE A 57 -19.67 0.64 -6.61
CA ILE A 57 -20.11 1.96 -6.15
C ILE A 57 -19.14 3.04 -6.61
N ILE A 58 -17.83 2.75 -6.51
CA ILE A 58 -16.75 3.66 -6.89
C ILE A 58 -16.75 3.90 -8.40
N GLN A 59 -17.15 2.91 -9.18
CA GLN A 59 -17.22 3.00 -10.63
C GLN A 59 -18.01 4.22 -11.12
N ARG A 60 -19.13 4.54 -10.47
CA ARG A 60 -19.97 5.68 -10.82
C ARG A 60 -19.30 7.02 -10.52
N VAL A 61 -18.44 7.06 -9.52
CA VAL A 61 -17.71 8.26 -9.11
C VAL A 61 -16.55 8.55 -10.06
N LEU A 62 -16.04 7.53 -10.75
CA LEU A 62 -14.95 7.65 -11.73
C LEU A 62 -15.43 8.13 -13.12
N GLU A 63 -16.73 8.13 -13.40
CA GLU A 63 -17.25 8.63 -14.67
C GLU A 63 -17.01 10.13 -14.82
N SER A 64 -16.82 10.60 -16.05
CA SER A 64 -16.53 12.01 -16.36
C SER A 64 -17.66 12.98 -15.96
N ASP A 65 -18.91 12.51 -16.04
CA ASP A 65 -20.10 13.22 -15.57
C ASP A 65 -20.59 12.66 -14.22
N GLY A 66 -19.69 12.07 -13.47
CA GLY A 66 -19.95 11.25 -12.29
C GLY A 66 -21.00 11.84 -11.36
N ARG A 67 -21.98 11.02 -11.04
CA ARG A 67 -23.04 11.33 -10.08
C ARG A 67 -23.20 10.16 -9.13
N LEU A 68 -23.06 10.47 -7.85
CA LEU A 68 -23.31 9.47 -6.82
C LEU A 68 -24.79 9.49 -6.46
N THR A 69 -25.50 8.42 -6.80
CA THR A 69 -26.92 8.27 -6.46
C THR A 69 -27.06 7.51 -5.14
N LEU A 70 -27.63 8.17 -4.16
CA LEU A 70 -28.00 7.59 -2.87
C LEU A 70 -29.46 7.15 -2.97
N LEU A 71 -29.69 5.90 -3.35
CA LEU A 71 -31.03 5.37 -3.63
C LEU A 71 -31.94 5.47 -2.39
N ASP A 72 -31.42 5.09 -1.25
CA ASP A 72 -32.15 5.05 0.03
C ASP A 72 -32.60 6.46 0.46
N GLN A 73 -31.98 7.50 -0.07
CA GLN A 73 -32.24 8.92 0.21
C GLN A 73 -32.89 9.66 -0.94
N SER A 74 -33.10 9.00 -2.08
CA SER A 74 -33.55 9.66 -3.32
C SER A 74 -32.74 10.92 -3.67
N ARG A 75 -31.44 10.90 -3.35
CA ARG A 75 -30.49 12.02 -3.59
C ARG A 75 -29.50 11.68 -4.68
N VAL A 76 -29.18 12.68 -5.49
CA VAL A 76 -28.10 12.60 -6.49
C VAL A 76 -27.07 13.66 -6.16
N LEU A 77 -25.86 13.21 -5.82
CA LEU A 77 -24.75 14.08 -5.48
C LEU A 77 -23.87 14.34 -6.70
N LYS A 78 -23.41 15.60 -6.83
CA LYS A 78 -22.36 15.98 -7.78
C LYS A 78 -21.04 16.19 -7.05
N PRO A 79 -19.90 15.94 -7.72
CA PRO A 79 -18.62 16.14 -7.09
C PRO A 79 -18.35 17.62 -6.83
N ASN A 80 -17.63 17.89 -5.73
CA ASN A 80 -16.99 19.18 -5.56
C ASN A 80 -15.95 19.38 -6.69
N LYS A 81 -15.85 20.58 -7.24
CA LYS A 81 -14.91 20.89 -8.34
C LYS A 81 -13.44 20.56 -8.01
N ASN A 82 -13.09 20.58 -6.74
CA ASN A 82 -11.75 20.29 -6.22
C ASN A 82 -11.62 18.87 -5.64
N PHE A 83 -12.67 18.05 -5.72
CA PHE A 83 -12.58 16.64 -5.34
C PHE A 83 -11.63 15.91 -6.29
N ARG A 84 -10.78 15.07 -5.72
CA ARG A 84 -9.90 14.18 -6.47
C ARG A 84 -9.95 12.79 -5.84
N ILE A 85 -9.76 11.78 -6.68
CA ILE A 85 -9.77 10.38 -6.27
C ILE A 85 -8.48 9.71 -6.74
N PHE A 86 -7.88 8.94 -5.86
CA PHE A 86 -6.67 8.17 -6.11
C PHE A 86 -6.85 6.74 -5.61
N ALA A 87 -6.09 5.82 -6.15
CA ALA A 87 -5.99 4.46 -5.64
C ALA A 87 -4.56 3.97 -5.70
N THR A 88 -4.19 3.10 -4.76
CA THR A 88 -3.00 2.26 -4.84
C THR A 88 -3.41 0.81 -5.03
N ALA A 89 -2.60 0.03 -5.70
CA ALA A 89 -2.81 -1.40 -5.88
C ALA A 89 -1.46 -2.11 -5.96
N ASN A 90 -1.39 -3.33 -5.47
CA ASN A 90 -0.20 -4.17 -5.55
C ASN A 90 -0.14 -4.95 -6.86
N THR A 91 -1.26 -5.08 -7.55
CA THR A 91 -1.38 -5.75 -8.85
C THR A 91 -1.93 -4.77 -9.89
N ILE A 92 -1.79 -5.12 -11.17
CA ILE A 92 -2.40 -4.35 -12.27
C ILE A 92 -3.89 -4.70 -12.48
N GLY A 93 -4.56 -5.23 -11.46
CA GLY A 93 -5.97 -5.62 -11.54
C GLY A 93 -6.24 -6.99 -12.13
N LEU A 94 -5.22 -7.77 -12.43
CA LEU A 94 -5.35 -9.14 -12.94
C LEU A 94 -5.38 -10.22 -11.84
N GLY A 95 -5.32 -9.79 -10.58
CA GLY A 95 -5.10 -10.67 -9.44
C GLY A 95 -3.63 -11.05 -9.27
N ASP A 96 -3.34 -11.79 -8.23
CA ASP A 96 -1.98 -12.22 -7.93
C ASP A 96 -1.59 -13.45 -8.77
N THR A 97 -0.64 -13.27 -9.67
CA THR A 97 -0.02 -14.36 -10.45
C THR A 97 1.34 -14.77 -9.88
N SER A 98 1.87 -14.00 -8.94
CA SER A 98 3.21 -14.20 -8.37
C SER A 98 3.21 -14.98 -7.04
N GLY A 99 2.07 -15.09 -6.38
CA GLY A 99 1.95 -15.65 -5.03
C GLY A 99 2.39 -14.70 -3.90
N LEU A 100 2.75 -13.45 -4.22
CA LEU A 100 3.20 -12.46 -3.24
C LEU A 100 2.06 -11.68 -2.59
N TYR A 101 0.94 -11.53 -3.30
CA TYR A 101 -0.15 -10.63 -2.93
C TYR A 101 -1.46 -11.40 -2.74
N HIS A 102 -1.43 -12.40 -1.87
CA HIS A 102 -2.61 -13.19 -1.53
C HIS A 102 -3.76 -12.30 -1.04
N GLY A 103 -4.96 -12.56 -1.56
CA GLY A 103 -6.17 -11.79 -1.22
C GLY A 103 -6.51 -10.68 -2.20
N THR A 104 -5.64 -10.38 -3.16
CA THR A 104 -6.01 -9.46 -4.25
C THR A 104 -7.05 -10.10 -5.17
N GLN A 105 -8.00 -9.27 -5.64
CA GLN A 105 -9.09 -9.67 -6.52
C GLN A 105 -8.80 -9.25 -7.96
N GLN A 106 -9.40 -9.96 -8.89
CA GLN A 106 -9.43 -9.49 -10.27
C GLN A 106 -10.37 -8.29 -10.38
N ILE A 107 -9.84 -7.16 -10.85
CA ILE A 107 -10.62 -5.96 -11.10
C ILE A 107 -11.27 -6.08 -12.49
N ASN A 108 -12.56 -5.77 -12.58
CA ASN A 108 -13.27 -5.77 -13.86
C ASN A 108 -12.61 -4.75 -14.81
N GLN A 109 -12.40 -5.16 -16.07
CA GLN A 109 -11.80 -4.32 -17.10
C GLN A 109 -12.50 -2.97 -17.24
N GLY A 110 -13.84 -2.95 -17.20
CA GLY A 110 -14.61 -1.72 -17.25
C GLY A 110 -14.37 -0.79 -16.05
N GLN A 111 -13.95 -1.29 -14.90
CA GLN A 111 -13.53 -0.45 -13.79
C GLN A 111 -12.13 0.15 -14.02
N MET A 112 -11.24 -0.64 -14.59
CA MET A 112 -9.89 -0.17 -14.93
C MET A 112 -9.93 0.94 -15.98
N ASP A 113 -10.75 0.82 -16.99
CA ASP A 113 -10.93 1.80 -18.08
C ASP A 113 -11.39 3.17 -17.60
N ARG A 114 -11.96 3.27 -16.39
CA ARG A 114 -12.43 4.53 -15.81
C ARG A 114 -11.35 5.33 -15.09
N TRP A 115 -10.22 4.71 -14.82
CA TRP A 115 -9.07 5.42 -14.28
C TRP A 115 -8.36 6.18 -15.40
N ASN A 116 -8.39 7.51 -15.35
CA ASN A 116 -7.82 8.35 -16.40
C ASN A 116 -6.29 8.26 -16.50
N ILE A 117 -5.63 7.96 -15.37
CA ILE A 117 -4.18 7.86 -15.28
C ILE A 117 -3.84 6.62 -14.47
N ILE A 118 -3.07 5.74 -15.07
CA ILE A 118 -2.49 4.57 -14.41
C ILE A 118 -0.97 4.69 -14.52
N SER A 119 -0.29 4.72 -13.38
CA SER A 119 1.16 4.81 -13.30
C SER A 119 1.72 3.63 -12.54
N THR A 120 2.74 3.01 -13.07
CA THR A 120 3.47 1.94 -12.38
C THR A 120 4.60 2.57 -11.57
N LEU A 121 4.67 2.22 -10.29
CA LEU A 121 5.78 2.57 -9.42
C LEU A 121 6.70 1.36 -9.27
N ASN A 122 7.98 1.61 -9.36
CA ASN A 122 9.01 0.60 -9.14
C ASN A 122 9.90 1.02 -7.97
N TYR A 123 10.88 0.19 -7.63
CA TYR A 123 11.88 0.56 -6.62
C TYR A 123 12.62 1.82 -7.02
N LEU A 124 13.03 2.59 -6.02
CA LEU A 124 13.84 3.78 -6.20
C LEU A 124 15.27 3.40 -6.63
N GLU A 125 15.97 4.35 -7.22
CA GLU A 125 17.44 4.25 -7.39
C GLU A 125 18.10 4.12 -6.01
N ASN A 126 19.14 3.28 -5.91
CA ASN A 126 19.82 2.98 -4.65
C ASN A 126 20.21 4.24 -3.87
N SER A 127 20.78 5.23 -4.57
CA SER A 127 21.18 6.50 -3.97
C SER A 127 20.03 7.34 -3.40
N GLN A 128 18.80 7.15 -3.87
CA GLN A 128 17.61 7.79 -3.35
C GLN A 128 17.09 7.04 -2.12
N GLU A 129 17.10 5.72 -2.17
CA GLU A 129 16.71 4.87 -1.05
C GLU A 129 17.66 5.08 0.14
N GLU A 130 18.98 5.12 -0.10
CA GLU A 130 20.00 5.44 0.91
C GLU A 130 19.72 6.77 1.62
N LYS A 131 19.40 7.82 0.86
CA LYS A 131 19.06 9.13 1.43
C LYS A 131 17.80 9.09 2.30
N ILE A 132 16.78 8.35 1.87
CA ILE A 132 15.54 8.21 2.64
C ILE A 132 15.84 7.51 3.96
N ILE A 133 16.59 6.40 3.95
CA ILE A 133 16.94 5.66 5.16
C ILE A 133 17.77 6.53 6.09
N ALA A 134 18.82 7.20 5.58
CA ALA A 134 19.66 8.11 6.37
C ALA A 134 18.86 9.27 6.98
N SER A 135 17.79 9.73 6.32
CA SER A 135 16.91 10.78 6.84
C SER A 135 15.92 10.31 7.90
N LYS A 136 15.67 8.99 7.96
CA LYS A 136 14.74 8.38 8.93
C LYS A 136 15.47 7.84 10.15
N VAL A 137 16.75 7.53 10.01
CA VAL A 137 17.59 6.94 11.05
C VAL A 137 18.79 7.87 11.29
N ASP A 138 18.55 8.96 12.01
CA ASP A 138 19.52 10.07 12.19
C ASP A 138 20.87 9.60 12.76
N GLU A 139 20.89 8.57 13.61
CA GLU A 139 22.09 8.01 14.21
C GLU A 139 23.05 7.41 13.17
N LEU A 140 22.52 6.97 12.02
CA LEU A 140 23.31 6.46 10.89
C LEU A 140 23.63 7.55 9.85
N ASN A 141 23.24 8.80 10.07
CA ASN A 141 23.54 9.89 9.14
C ASN A 141 24.96 10.47 9.34
N ASN A 142 25.94 9.61 9.53
CA ASN A 142 27.37 9.92 9.59
C ASN A 142 28.11 9.09 8.53
N LYS A 143 29.44 9.26 8.40
CA LYS A 143 30.23 8.60 7.34
C LYS A 143 30.14 7.07 7.41
N GLU A 144 30.33 6.50 8.57
CA GLU A 144 30.29 5.04 8.80
C GLU A 144 28.87 4.49 8.62
N GLY A 145 27.87 5.16 9.18
CA GLY A 145 26.47 4.77 9.05
C GLY A 145 25.97 4.81 7.59
N LYS A 146 26.43 5.77 6.79
CA LYS A 146 26.11 5.82 5.36
C LYS A 146 26.67 4.64 4.58
N GLU A 147 27.87 4.19 4.90
CA GLU A 147 28.48 2.99 4.31
C GLU A 147 27.66 1.73 4.66
N ILE A 148 27.24 1.64 5.93
CA ILE A 148 26.34 0.55 6.37
C ILE A 148 25.01 0.58 5.61
N ILE A 149 24.36 1.75 5.48
CA ILE A 149 23.11 1.91 4.73
C ILE A 149 23.32 1.52 3.26
N GLN A 150 24.43 1.93 2.65
CA GLN A 150 24.75 1.58 1.27
C GLN A 150 24.82 0.06 1.08
N ASN A 151 25.47 -0.65 2.00
CA ASN A 151 25.56 -2.11 1.94
C ASN A 151 24.19 -2.78 2.21
N MET A 152 23.38 -2.21 3.10
CA MET A 152 22.01 -2.68 3.31
C MET A 152 21.14 -2.55 2.06
N VAL A 153 21.21 -1.40 1.37
CA VAL A 153 20.48 -1.15 0.12
C VAL A 153 21.00 -2.06 -0.99
N ALA A 154 22.32 -2.26 -1.09
CA ALA A 154 22.92 -3.19 -2.04
C ALA A 154 22.45 -4.64 -1.80
N THR A 155 22.33 -5.07 -0.54
CA THR A 155 21.75 -6.38 -0.21
C THR A 155 20.30 -6.48 -0.69
N ALA A 156 19.49 -5.44 -0.46
CA ALA A 156 18.11 -5.40 -0.93
C ALA A 156 18.02 -5.48 -2.46
N ASP A 157 18.89 -4.78 -3.18
CA ASP A 157 18.95 -4.80 -4.64
C ASP A 157 19.32 -6.19 -5.20
N LEU A 158 20.24 -6.89 -4.54
CA LEU A 158 20.55 -8.28 -4.87
C LEU A 158 19.35 -9.21 -4.65
N THR A 159 18.56 -9.03 -3.58
CA THR A 159 17.33 -9.82 -3.38
C THR A 159 16.27 -9.53 -4.43
N ARG A 160 16.12 -8.27 -4.85
CA ARG A 160 15.19 -7.86 -5.93
C ARG A 160 15.60 -8.47 -7.27
N SER A 161 16.90 -8.47 -7.57
CA SER A 161 17.44 -9.10 -8.76
C SER A 161 17.25 -10.61 -8.74
N GLY A 162 17.55 -11.27 -7.62
CA GLY A 162 17.34 -12.71 -7.44
C GLY A 162 15.87 -13.11 -7.58
N PHE A 163 14.95 -12.27 -7.08
CA PHE A 163 13.51 -12.49 -7.27
C PHE A 163 13.10 -12.39 -8.75
N ILE A 164 13.57 -11.37 -9.47
CA ILE A 164 13.28 -11.21 -10.90
C ILE A 164 13.82 -12.40 -11.71
N ASN A 165 14.98 -12.92 -11.33
CA ASN A 165 15.60 -14.08 -11.97
C ASN A 165 14.96 -15.41 -11.60
N GLY A 166 14.11 -15.44 -10.56
CA GLY A 166 13.48 -16.66 -10.05
C GLY A 166 14.37 -17.49 -9.11
N ASP A 167 15.45 -16.90 -8.61
CA ASP A 167 16.39 -17.57 -7.69
C ASP A 167 15.81 -17.64 -6.27
N ILE A 168 14.98 -16.69 -5.90
CA ILE A 168 14.30 -16.59 -4.60
C ILE A 168 12.87 -16.10 -4.78
N SER A 169 11.98 -16.44 -3.84
CA SER A 169 10.56 -16.05 -3.82
C SER A 169 10.26 -14.84 -2.95
N THR A 170 11.21 -14.45 -2.10
CA THR A 170 11.05 -13.34 -1.15
C THR A 170 11.91 -12.15 -1.54
N VAL A 171 11.33 -10.95 -1.47
CA VAL A 171 12.02 -9.70 -1.85
C VAL A 171 12.11 -8.73 -0.69
N MET A 172 13.25 -8.03 -0.59
CA MET A 172 13.44 -6.99 0.43
C MET A 172 12.92 -5.64 -0.07
N SER A 173 11.88 -5.13 0.58
CA SER A 173 11.33 -3.81 0.31
C SER A 173 12.14 -2.70 1.02
N PRO A 174 12.01 -1.42 0.59
CA PRO A 174 12.61 -0.29 1.31
C PRO A 174 12.19 -0.20 2.78
N ARG A 175 10.95 -0.58 3.09
CA ARG A 175 10.46 -0.69 4.48
C ARG A 175 11.27 -1.70 5.29
N THR A 176 11.63 -2.82 4.69
CA THR A 176 12.44 -3.85 5.35
C THR A 176 13.86 -3.36 5.61
N VAL A 177 14.46 -2.62 4.67
CA VAL A 177 15.78 -2.02 4.87
C VAL A 177 15.76 -1.01 6.02
N LEU A 178 14.70 -0.20 6.11
CA LEU A 178 14.53 0.74 7.23
C LEU A 178 14.42 0.00 8.57
N ILE A 179 13.59 -1.03 8.66
CA ILE A 179 13.46 -1.87 9.86
C ILE A 179 14.80 -2.52 10.23
N TRP A 180 15.57 -2.96 9.23
CA TRP A 180 16.90 -3.51 9.48
C TRP A 180 17.85 -2.48 10.07
N ALA A 181 17.86 -1.25 9.55
CA ALA A 181 18.66 -0.16 10.09
C ALA A 181 18.28 0.19 11.55
N GLU A 182 16.98 0.24 11.85
CA GLU A 182 16.46 0.45 13.21
C GLU A 182 16.87 -0.70 14.16
N ASN A 183 16.72 -1.94 13.72
CA ASN A 183 17.14 -3.11 14.49
C ASN A 183 18.66 -3.14 14.72
N TYR A 184 19.45 -2.69 13.73
CA TYR A 184 20.90 -2.57 13.92
C TYR A 184 21.24 -1.56 15.03
N LEU A 185 20.54 -0.46 15.12
CA LEU A 185 20.75 0.49 16.23
C LEU A 185 20.43 -0.11 17.59
N MET A 186 19.44 -1.00 17.64
CA MET A 186 19.03 -1.68 18.87
C MET A 186 20.02 -2.76 19.31
N PHE A 187 20.41 -3.63 18.38
CA PHE A 187 21.19 -4.84 18.69
C PHE A 187 22.70 -4.64 18.54
N LYS A 188 23.14 -3.63 17.77
CA LYS A 188 24.55 -3.34 17.45
C LYS A 188 25.28 -4.50 16.74
N ASP A 189 24.52 -5.36 16.10
CA ASP A 189 25.00 -6.52 15.34
C ASP A 189 24.28 -6.55 13.97
N LEU A 190 25.03 -6.37 12.90
CA LEU A 190 24.51 -6.25 11.54
C LEU A 190 23.88 -7.55 11.04
N GLU A 191 24.56 -8.67 11.26
CA GLU A 191 24.11 -9.97 10.80
C GLU A 191 22.89 -10.44 11.59
N TYR A 192 22.92 -10.30 12.91
CA TYR A 192 21.79 -10.63 13.75
C TYR A 192 20.55 -9.79 13.42
N SER A 193 20.73 -8.48 13.19
CA SER A 193 19.66 -7.58 12.79
C SER A 193 19.10 -7.94 11.40
N PHE A 194 19.96 -8.31 10.45
CA PHE A 194 19.55 -8.83 9.15
C PHE A 194 18.70 -10.09 9.27
N LYS A 195 19.16 -11.03 10.08
CA LYS A 195 18.45 -12.29 10.36
C LYS A 195 17.05 -12.02 10.90
N LEU A 196 16.92 -11.13 11.88
CA LEU A 196 15.63 -10.77 12.49
C LEU A 196 14.70 -10.01 11.54
N SER A 197 15.26 -9.11 10.72
CA SER A 197 14.48 -8.24 9.85
C SER A 197 14.03 -8.92 8.56
N PHE A 198 14.81 -9.85 8.05
CA PHE A 198 14.56 -10.46 6.74
C PHE A 198 14.75 -11.97 6.69
N LEU A 199 15.92 -12.50 7.03
CA LEU A 199 16.28 -13.89 6.74
C LEU A 199 15.33 -14.90 7.39
N ASN A 200 14.84 -14.64 8.61
CA ASN A 200 13.96 -15.56 9.34
C ASN A 200 12.58 -15.76 8.68
N ARG A 201 12.14 -14.87 7.81
CA ARG A 201 10.86 -14.96 7.10
C ARG A 201 10.99 -15.62 5.72
N CYS A 202 12.21 -15.88 5.27
CA CYS A 202 12.48 -16.51 3.99
C CYS A 202 12.37 -18.03 4.07
N ASP A 203 12.10 -18.67 2.92
CA ASP A 203 12.11 -20.12 2.83
C ASP A 203 13.47 -20.68 3.22
N GLU A 204 13.48 -21.84 3.92
CA GLU A 204 14.71 -22.47 4.41
C GLU A 204 15.70 -22.80 3.28
N LEU A 205 15.19 -23.15 2.08
CA LEU A 205 16.02 -23.46 0.92
C LEU A 205 16.66 -22.21 0.28
N GLU A 206 16.05 -21.05 0.48
CA GLU A 206 16.54 -19.77 -0.06
C GLU A 206 17.52 -19.06 0.87
N LYS A 207 17.48 -19.37 2.17
CA LYS A 207 18.33 -18.72 3.19
C LYS A 207 19.82 -18.71 2.84
N PRO A 208 20.42 -19.78 2.34
CA PRO A 208 21.84 -19.76 1.95
C PRO A 208 22.14 -18.75 0.84
N ILE A 209 21.29 -18.66 -0.17
CA ILE A 209 21.44 -17.71 -1.31
C ILE A 209 21.31 -16.28 -0.79
N ILE A 210 20.30 -16.03 0.05
CA ILE A 210 20.04 -14.72 0.63
C ILE A 210 21.18 -14.29 1.57
N HIS A 211 21.75 -15.22 2.31
CA HIS A 211 22.91 -14.96 3.15
C HIS A 211 24.16 -14.64 2.31
N GLU A 212 24.34 -15.29 1.16
CA GLU A 212 25.39 -14.96 0.21
C GLU A 212 25.24 -13.53 -0.33
N TYR A 213 24.02 -13.07 -0.63
CA TYR A 213 23.78 -11.68 -1.03
C TYR A 213 24.21 -10.69 0.05
N TYR A 214 23.93 -10.99 1.32
CA TYR A 214 24.41 -10.21 2.44
C TYR A 214 25.93 -10.16 2.48
N GLN A 215 26.61 -11.31 2.42
CA GLN A 215 28.06 -11.40 2.45
C GLN A 215 28.71 -10.62 1.30
N ARG A 216 28.17 -10.73 0.09
CA ARG A 216 28.67 -9.99 -1.09
C ARG A 216 28.53 -8.48 -0.91
N ALA A 217 27.45 -8.01 -0.38
CA ALA A 217 27.21 -6.58 -0.18
C ALA A 217 28.12 -5.98 0.91
N PHE A 218 28.43 -6.75 1.95
CA PHE A 218 29.29 -6.32 3.05
C PHE A 218 30.77 -6.69 2.86
N GLY A 219 31.12 -7.48 1.87
CA GLY A 219 32.50 -7.88 1.58
C GLY A 219 33.10 -8.86 2.59
N ILE A 220 32.29 -9.75 3.16
CA ILE A 220 32.64 -10.73 4.19
C ILE A 220 32.37 -12.16 3.74
#